data_0cec7e505f722da08913bb90a68ee0da
#
_entry.id   0cec7e505f722da08913bb90a68ee0da
#
_cell.length_a   1.000
_cell.length_b   1.000
_cell.length_c   1.000
_cell.angle_alpha   90.00
_cell.angle_beta   90.00
_cell.angle_gamma   90.00
#
_symmetry.space_group_name_H-M   'P 1'
#
loop_
_entity.id
_entity.type
_entity.pdbx_description
1 polymer ?
#
loop_
_entity_poly.entity_id
_entity_poly.type
_entity_poly.pdbx_seq_one_letter_code
_entity_poly.pdbx_strand_id
1 'polypeptide(L)'
;MAEQVNVEVPSGHAETMEFIQKSYSLKPKDLVIGELKWKYLIRSAVRGKNIMMTGPAGCGKTLAAKSLVNALDRPNFYFNMGATQDPRATLIGNVHFEKSKGTYFSESLFVKAIQTPNAVILLDELTRAHPDAWNILMTVLDQGQRYLRLDEQDGQATINVAEGVCFVSTANIGNEYTATRQLDKALLDRFVIIEMDTLSDEQEHGLLSYMFPSVESEMLKKVSSIAFLTRSESKADNPRIASGISTRTSVEIAGLLFDGFTIQEAADITIYPQYDNDGGADSERTFVKQIVQKFMDDGSSDDLFDVEDKS
;
A
#
# COMPACT_ATOMS: atom_id res chain seq x y z
N MET A 1 24.28 -6.54 3.66
CA MET A 1 23.41 -7.33 4.53
C MET A 1 23.23 -6.51 5.80
N ALA A 2 22.06 -5.92 6.03
CA ALA A 2 21.79 -5.24 7.30
C ALA A 2 21.72 -6.29 8.39
N GLU A 3 22.45 -6.07 9.51
CA GLU A 3 22.32 -6.88 10.71
C GLU A 3 20.85 -6.89 11.13
N GLN A 4 20.22 -8.06 11.14
CA GLN A 4 18.91 -8.25 11.77
C GLN A 4 19.11 -8.05 13.28
N VAL A 5 18.68 -6.89 13.77
CA VAL A 5 18.61 -6.64 15.21
C VAL A 5 17.42 -7.44 15.72
N ASN A 6 17.69 -8.48 16.48
CA ASN A 6 16.66 -9.28 17.15
C ASN A 6 15.94 -8.38 18.15
N VAL A 7 14.72 -7.93 17.82
CA VAL A 7 13.94 -7.00 18.64
C VAL A 7 12.99 -7.81 19.53
N GLU A 8 13.37 -8.01 20.78
CA GLU A 8 12.50 -8.65 21.79
C GLU A 8 11.42 -7.63 22.23
N VAL A 9 10.14 -8.00 22.01
CA VAL A 9 9.01 -7.19 22.43
C VAL A 9 8.73 -7.44 23.92
N PRO A 10 8.85 -6.42 24.79
CA PRO A 10 8.65 -6.60 26.22
C PRO A 10 7.22 -6.99 26.59
N SER A 11 7.07 -7.78 27.68
CA SER A 11 5.77 -8.23 28.20
C SER A 11 5.18 -7.29 29.26
N GLY A 12 6.01 -6.55 29.98
CA GLY A 12 5.59 -5.59 31.01
C GLY A 12 4.92 -4.35 30.42
N HIS A 13 3.90 -3.80 31.10
CA HIS A 13 3.15 -2.64 30.58
C HIS A 13 4.03 -1.41 30.38
N ALA A 14 4.85 -1.05 31.37
CA ALA A 14 5.74 0.12 31.32
C ALA A 14 6.80 -0.04 30.23
N GLU A 15 7.43 -1.19 30.15
CA GLU A 15 8.43 -1.52 29.15
C GLU A 15 7.86 -1.51 27.74
N THR A 16 6.65 -2.07 27.57
CA THR A 16 5.91 -2.02 26.29
C THR A 16 5.61 -0.58 25.88
N MET A 17 5.22 0.28 26.80
CA MET A 17 5.00 1.72 26.51
C MET A 17 6.30 2.40 26.05
N GLU A 18 7.39 2.16 26.75
CA GLU A 18 8.70 2.70 26.40
C GLU A 18 9.15 2.22 25.01
N PHE A 19 9.01 0.92 24.74
CA PHE A 19 9.29 0.33 23.44
C PHE A 19 8.50 1.01 22.32
N ILE A 20 7.17 1.18 22.49
CA ILE A 20 6.32 1.87 21.50
C ILE A 20 6.80 3.31 21.28
N GLN A 21 7.12 4.06 22.34
CA GLN A 21 7.56 5.44 22.22
C GLN A 21 8.91 5.60 21.50
N LYS A 22 9.79 4.63 21.65
CA LYS A 22 11.12 4.61 21.00
C LYS A 22 11.11 3.94 19.62
N SER A 23 10.00 3.32 19.20
CA SER A 23 9.94 2.46 18.01
C SER A 23 10.16 3.19 16.68
N TYR A 24 10.15 4.53 16.65
CA TYR A 24 10.40 5.26 15.40
C TYR A 24 11.80 5.00 14.83
N SER A 25 12.76 4.66 15.68
CA SER A 25 14.09 4.24 15.24
C SER A 25 14.13 2.92 14.47
N LEU A 26 13.09 2.08 14.61
CA LEU A 26 12.95 0.82 13.87
C LEU A 26 12.37 1.00 12.47
N LYS A 27 11.90 2.21 12.15
CA LYS A 27 11.35 2.52 10.83
C LYS A 27 12.45 2.45 9.77
N PRO A 28 12.28 1.69 8.67
CA PRO A 28 13.26 1.67 7.61
C PRO A 28 13.33 3.04 6.90
N LYS A 29 14.49 3.34 6.33
CA LYS A 29 14.74 4.68 5.74
C LYS A 29 13.99 4.91 4.43
N ASP A 30 13.69 3.85 3.70
CA ASP A 30 12.92 3.85 2.45
C ASP A 30 11.41 3.97 2.66
N LEU A 31 10.93 3.91 3.90
CA LEU A 31 9.54 4.18 4.24
C LEU A 31 9.39 5.63 4.73
N VAL A 32 8.61 6.43 4.03
CA VAL A 32 8.23 7.78 4.47
C VAL A 32 6.87 7.71 5.15
N ILE A 33 6.88 7.80 6.47
CA ILE A 33 5.67 7.82 7.32
C ILE A 33 5.93 8.68 8.56
N GLY A 34 4.92 9.43 9.00
CA GLY A 34 5.02 10.24 10.21
C GLY A 34 5.21 9.41 11.48
N GLU A 35 5.94 9.96 12.44
CA GLU A 35 6.30 9.28 13.70
C GLU A 35 5.07 8.75 14.45
N LEU A 36 4.00 9.54 14.56
CA LEU A 36 2.77 9.13 15.23
C LEU A 36 2.11 7.93 14.55
N LYS A 37 2.02 7.94 13.20
CA LYS A 37 1.41 6.85 12.44
C LYS A 37 2.25 5.57 12.59
N TRP A 38 3.58 5.67 12.56
CA TRP A 38 4.48 4.52 12.76
C TRP A 38 4.35 3.94 14.17
N LYS A 39 4.44 4.79 15.21
CA LYS A 39 4.26 4.34 16.61
C LYS A 39 2.91 3.66 16.81
N TYR A 40 1.87 4.14 16.13
CA TYR A 40 0.55 3.54 16.21
C TYR A 40 0.49 2.17 15.53
N LEU A 41 1.17 1.99 14.39
CA LEU A 41 1.32 0.68 13.72
C LEU A 41 2.00 -0.32 14.67
N ILE A 42 3.15 0.05 15.24
CA ILE A 42 3.88 -0.78 16.20
C ILE A 42 3.00 -1.13 17.40
N ARG A 43 2.34 -0.13 18.01
CA ARG A 43 1.42 -0.34 19.14
C ARG A 43 0.34 -1.37 18.80
N SER A 44 -0.23 -1.26 17.63
CA SER A 44 -1.34 -2.14 17.24
C SER A 44 -0.87 -3.57 17.04
N ALA A 45 0.27 -3.77 16.39
CA ALA A 45 0.87 -5.10 16.26
C ALA A 45 1.23 -5.71 17.61
N VAL A 46 1.85 -4.93 18.50
CA VAL A 46 2.26 -5.40 19.85
C VAL A 46 1.03 -5.74 20.71
N ARG A 47 -0.08 -5.01 20.56
CA ARG A 47 -1.32 -5.20 21.33
C ARG A 47 -2.36 -6.09 20.63
N GLY A 48 -2.03 -6.72 19.51
CA GLY A 48 -2.96 -7.57 18.76
C GLY A 48 -4.20 -6.84 18.25
N LYS A 49 -4.09 -5.55 17.87
CA LYS A 49 -5.18 -4.74 17.35
C LYS A 49 -5.24 -4.77 15.83
N ASN A 50 -6.43 -4.66 15.27
CA ASN A 50 -6.60 -4.61 13.83
C ASN A 50 -6.44 -3.18 13.31
N ILE A 51 -5.72 -3.03 12.20
CA ILE A 51 -5.46 -1.75 11.54
C ILE A 51 -5.91 -1.84 10.09
N MET A 52 -6.52 -0.78 9.59
CA MET A 52 -6.75 -0.58 8.17
C MET A 52 -6.00 0.67 7.72
N MET A 53 -5.05 0.49 6.80
CA MET A 53 -4.38 1.60 6.14
C MET A 53 -5.15 1.97 4.88
N THR A 54 -5.60 3.22 4.81
CA THR A 54 -6.37 3.77 3.70
C THR A 54 -5.56 4.84 2.97
N GLY A 55 -5.88 5.14 1.73
CA GLY A 55 -5.24 6.20 0.96
C GLY A 55 -5.07 5.85 -0.51
N PRO A 56 -4.50 6.77 -1.31
CA PRO A 56 -4.32 6.60 -2.75
C PRO A 56 -3.44 5.40 -3.12
N ALA A 57 -3.52 4.94 -4.37
CA ALA A 57 -2.61 3.93 -4.88
C ALA A 57 -1.16 4.46 -4.85
N GLY A 58 -0.21 3.58 -4.51
CA GLY A 58 1.22 3.94 -4.50
C GLY A 58 1.68 4.82 -3.33
N CYS A 59 0.84 5.17 -2.33
CA CYS A 59 1.25 5.94 -1.16
C CYS A 59 1.99 5.13 -0.07
N GLY A 60 2.36 3.87 -0.34
CA GLY A 60 3.20 3.08 0.56
C GLY A 60 2.47 2.21 1.59
N LYS A 61 1.14 2.00 1.50
CA LYS A 61 0.37 1.18 2.46
C LYS A 61 0.95 -0.22 2.66
N THR A 62 1.10 -0.97 1.58
CA THR A 62 1.65 -2.34 1.62
C THR A 62 3.11 -2.35 2.07
N LEU A 63 3.90 -1.32 1.70
CA LEU A 63 5.27 -1.15 2.18
C LEU A 63 5.30 -0.94 3.70
N ALA A 64 4.44 -0.07 4.23
CA ALA A 64 4.35 0.19 5.67
C ALA A 64 3.97 -1.09 6.46
N ALA A 65 3.03 -1.90 5.93
CA ALA A 65 2.65 -3.17 6.54
C ALA A 65 3.82 -4.18 6.57
N LYS A 66 4.55 -4.32 5.45
CA LYS A 66 5.73 -5.19 5.38
C LYS A 66 6.86 -4.70 6.28
N SER A 67 7.07 -3.38 6.33
CA SER A 67 8.07 -2.77 7.21
C SER A 67 7.75 -3.00 8.69
N LEU A 68 6.47 -2.97 9.07
CA LEU A 68 6.02 -3.31 10.41
C LEU A 68 6.39 -4.75 10.80
N VAL A 69 6.14 -5.70 9.90
CA VAL A 69 6.51 -7.12 10.10
C VAL A 69 8.00 -7.26 10.32
N ASN A 70 8.80 -6.67 9.44
CA ASN A 70 10.26 -6.75 9.49
C ASN A 70 10.82 -6.08 10.76
N ALA A 71 10.22 -4.98 11.20
CA ALA A 71 10.66 -4.27 12.40
C ALA A 71 10.42 -5.05 13.70
N LEU A 72 9.45 -5.96 13.73
CA LEU A 72 9.09 -6.73 14.92
C LEU A 72 9.56 -8.19 14.89
N ASP A 73 10.12 -8.64 13.76
CA ASP A 73 10.55 -10.04 13.53
C ASP A 73 9.48 -11.08 13.94
N ARG A 74 8.21 -10.78 13.55
CA ARG A 74 7.07 -11.62 13.87
C ARG A 74 6.71 -12.55 12.71
N PRO A 75 6.12 -13.74 13.00
CA PRO A 75 5.49 -14.56 11.97
C PRO A 75 4.52 -13.71 11.15
N ASN A 76 4.57 -13.84 9.83
CA ASN A 76 3.71 -13.04 8.98
C ASN A 76 3.09 -13.87 7.86
N PHE A 77 1.90 -13.45 7.46
CA PHE A 77 1.13 -14.06 6.38
C PHE A 77 0.53 -12.96 5.51
N TYR A 78 0.58 -13.17 4.21
CA TYR A 78 0.07 -12.22 3.23
C TYR A 78 -1.08 -12.85 2.42
N PHE A 79 -2.20 -12.15 2.34
CA PHE A 79 -3.37 -12.52 1.55
C PHE A 79 -3.78 -11.34 0.67
N ASN A 80 -3.73 -11.52 -0.65
CA ASN A 80 -4.31 -10.55 -1.58
C ASN A 80 -5.81 -10.82 -1.71
N MET A 81 -6.60 -10.03 -0.99
CA MET A 81 -8.05 -10.18 -0.94
C MET A 81 -8.73 -9.74 -2.24
N GLY A 82 -8.10 -8.83 -3.00
CA GLY A 82 -8.60 -8.38 -4.29
C GLY A 82 -8.46 -9.41 -5.42
N ALA A 83 -7.54 -10.35 -5.30
CA ALA A 83 -7.32 -11.43 -6.27
C ALA A 83 -8.08 -12.73 -5.93
N THR A 84 -8.73 -12.79 -4.77
CA THR A 84 -9.41 -14.00 -4.29
C THR A 84 -10.74 -14.19 -5.02
N GLN A 85 -10.85 -15.25 -5.82
CA GLN A 85 -12.08 -15.61 -6.53
C GLN A 85 -13.01 -16.45 -5.65
N ASP A 86 -12.46 -17.34 -4.83
CA ASP A 86 -13.20 -18.16 -3.87
C ASP A 86 -12.75 -17.83 -2.44
N PRO A 87 -13.52 -16.99 -1.72
CA PRO A 87 -13.23 -16.62 -0.36
C PRO A 87 -13.22 -17.79 0.64
N ARG A 88 -14.12 -18.78 0.43
CA ARG A 88 -14.19 -19.95 1.31
C ARG A 88 -12.94 -20.80 1.19
N ALA A 89 -12.53 -21.12 -0.03
CA ALA A 89 -11.30 -21.87 -0.29
C ALA A 89 -10.07 -21.17 0.30
N THR A 90 -10.01 -19.83 0.18
CA THR A 90 -8.86 -19.06 0.65
C THR A 90 -8.83 -18.90 2.18
N LEU A 91 -9.98 -18.67 2.83
CA LEU A 91 -10.04 -18.34 4.25
C LEU A 91 -10.40 -19.56 5.13
N ILE A 92 -11.12 -20.53 4.60
CA ILE A 92 -11.55 -21.72 5.36
C ILE A 92 -10.75 -22.93 4.92
N GLY A 93 -10.89 -23.34 3.67
CA GLY A 93 -10.24 -24.50 3.09
C GLY A 93 -11.11 -25.21 2.06
N ASN A 94 -10.66 -26.37 1.65
CA ASN A 94 -11.32 -27.15 0.59
C ASN A 94 -11.55 -28.58 1.00
N VAL A 95 -12.64 -29.15 0.47
CA VAL A 95 -12.90 -30.58 0.53
C VAL A 95 -12.27 -31.26 -0.69
N HIS A 96 -11.45 -32.26 -0.45
CA HIS A 96 -10.78 -33.03 -1.49
C HIS A 96 -11.25 -34.50 -1.46
N PHE A 97 -11.20 -35.13 -2.62
CA PHE A 97 -11.39 -36.56 -2.74
C PHE A 97 -10.12 -37.23 -3.26
N GLU A 98 -9.62 -38.19 -2.50
CA GLU A 98 -8.49 -39.05 -2.90
C GLU A 98 -8.91 -40.51 -2.80
N LYS A 99 -8.65 -41.31 -3.83
CA LYS A 99 -9.08 -42.73 -3.88
C LYS A 99 -8.60 -43.54 -2.68
N SER A 100 -7.45 -43.20 -2.11
CA SER A 100 -6.82 -43.89 -0.97
C SER A 100 -7.36 -43.47 0.38
N LYS A 101 -7.86 -42.22 0.50
CA LYS A 101 -8.27 -41.62 1.77
C LYS A 101 -9.76 -41.26 1.83
N GLY A 102 -10.48 -41.37 0.70
CA GLY A 102 -11.86 -40.91 0.60
C GLY A 102 -11.95 -39.37 0.55
N THR A 103 -13.06 -38.86 1.02
CA THR A 103 -13.28 -37.40 1.13
C THR A 103 -12.64 -36.87 2.40
N TYR A 104 -11.84 -35.80 2.30
CA TYR A 104 -11.21 -35.16 3.46
C TYR A 104 -11.19 -33.64 3.30
N PHE A 105 -11.22 -32.92 4.40
CA PHE A 105 -11.10 -31.47 4.46
C PHE A 105 -9.65 -31.05 4.63
N SER A 106 -9.21 -30.04 3.88
CA SER A 106 -7.88 -29.43 3.98
C SER A 106 -8.02 -27.98 4.40
N GLU A 107 -7.50 -27.64 5.56
CA GLU A 107 -7.48 -26.26 6.07
C GLU A 107 -6.65 -25.34 5.18
N SER A 108 -7.11 -24.10 5.06
CA SER A 108 -6.40 -23.05 4.31
C SER A 108 -5.15 -22.56 5.06
N LEU A 109 -4.30 -21.82 4.35
CA LEU A 109 -3.18 -21.11 4.98
C LEU A 109 -3.68 -20.06 6.00
N PHE A 110 -4.86 -19.47 5.78
CA PHE A 110 -5.43 -18.50 6.70
C PHE A 110 -5.80 -19.11 8.04
N VAL A 111 -6.33 -20.33 8.07
CA VAL A 111 -6.60 -21.07 9.31
C VAL A 111 -5.30 -21.26 10.11
N LYS A 112 -4.21 -21.63 9.44
CA LYS A 112 -2.89 -21.73 10.09
C LYS A 112 -2.38 -20.39 10.59
N ALA A 113 -2.59 -19.34 9.81
CA ALA A 113 -2.15 -17.98 10.14
C ALA A 113 -2.81 -17.47 11.42
N ILE A 114 -4.13 -17.62 11.55
CA ILE A 114 -4.86 -17.16 12.76
C ILE A 114 -4.54 -17.97 14.01
N GLN A 115 -4.03 -19.19 13.88
CA GLN A 115 -3.58 -20.04 14.99
C GLN A 115 -2.13 -19.80 15.39
N THR A 116 -1.38 -19.00 14.63
CA THR A 116 0.02 -18.71 14.92
C THR A 116 0.12 -17.53 15.89
N PRO A 117 0.58 -17.75 17.14
CA PRO A 117 0.67 -16.67 18.13
C PRO A 117 1.55 -15.51 17.65
N ASN A 118 1.15 -14.29 17.99
CA ASN A 118 1.84 -13.04 17.63
C ASN A 118 2.00 -12.80 16.11
N ALA A 119 1.30 -13.55 15.26
CA ALA A 119 1.37 -13.33 13.82
C ALA A 119 0.83 -11.96 13.41
N VAL A 120 1.44 -11.38 12.38
CA VAL A 120 0.91 -10.23 11.65
C VAL A 120 0.32 -10.75 10.34
N ILE A 121 -0.99 -10.60 10.19
CA ILE A 121 -1.73 -11.08 9.02
C ILE A 121 -2.10 -9.88 8.16
N LEU A 122 -1.51 -9.80 6.97
CA LEU A 122 -1.78 -8.73 6.01
C LEU A 122 -2.92 -9.15 5.07
N LEU A 123 -4.01 -8.39 5.10
CA LEU A 123 -5.17 -8.50 4.21
C LEU A 123 -5.11 -7.35 3.20
N ASP A 124 -4.42 -7.57 2.09
CA ASP A 124 -4.18 -6.53 1.08
C ASP A 124 -5.39 -6.37 0.15
N GLU A 125 -5.68 -5.14 -0.27
CA GLU A 125 -6.79 -4.77 -1.15
C GLU A 125 -8.18 -5.21 -0.64
N LEU A 126 -8.45 -5.09 0.66
CA LEU A 126 -9.71 -5.57 1.28
C LEU A 126 -10.97 -4.97 0.65
N THR A 127 -10.92 -3.73 0.13
CA THR A 127 -12.03 -3.07 -0.58
C THR A 127 -12.38 -3.73 -1.92
N ARG A 128 -11.50 -4.55 -2.48
CA ARG A 128 -11.72 -5.31 -3.73
C ARG A 128 -12.19 -6.74 -3.47
N ALA A 129 -12.17 -7.18 -2.21
CA ALA A 129 -12.58 -8.53 -1.84
C ALA A 129 -14.06 -8.80 -2.17
N HIS A 130 -14.37 -10.08 -2.40
CA HIS A 130 -15.76 -10.52 -2.51
C HIS A 130 -16.47 -10.34 -1.15
N PRO A 131 -17.76 -9.96 -1.12
CA PRO A 131 -18.51 -9.76 0.13
C PRO A 131 -18.51 -10.97 1.06
N ASP A 132 -18.47 -12.18 0.53
CA ASP A 132 -18.40 -13.40 1.34
C ASP A 132 -17.12 -13.48 2.17
N ALA A 133 -16.00 -12.91 1.67
CA ALA A 133 -14.79 -12.78 2.46
C ALA A 133 -15.01 -11.88 3.68
N TRP A 134 -15.75 -10.78 3.51
CA TRP A 134 -16.07 -9.88 4.63
C TRP A 134 -16.91 -10.58 5.68
N ASN A 135 -17.92 -11.37 5.27
CA ASN A 135 -18.77 -12.12 6.19
C ASN A 135 -17.95 -13.13 7.01
N ILE A 136 -17.01 -13.85 6.38
CA ILE A 136 -16.12 -14.79 7.07
C ILE A 136 -15.22 -14.04 8.07
N LEU A 137 -14.70 -12.88 7.69
CA LEU A 137 -13.79 -12.09 8.52
C LEU A 137 -14.49 -11.39 9.70
N MET A 138 -15.81 -11.24 9.70
CA MET A 138 -16.54 -10.51 10.74
C MET A 138 -16.27 -11.01 12.16
N THR A 139 -16.32 -12.32 12.38
CA THR A 139 -16.06 -12.94 13.70
C THR A 139 -14.59 -13.00 14.05
N VAL A 140 -13.73 -13.19 13.03
CA VAL A 140 -12.28 -13.24 13.18
C VAL A 140 -11.70 -11.89 13.61
N LEU A 141 -12.21 -10.80 13.06
CA LEU A 141 -11.77 -9.44 13.34
C LEU A 141 -12.40 -8.82 14.59
N ASP A 142 -13.51 -9.38 15.08
CA ASP A 142 -14.21 -8.87 16.25
C ASP A 142 -13.38 -9.09 17.51
N GLN A 143 -13.05 -8.02 18.23
CA GLN A 143 -12.20 -8.09 19.42
C GLN A 143 -12.80 -8.91 20.58
N GLY A 144 -14.13 -9.05 20.61
CA GLY A 144 -14.84 -9.82 21.63
C GLY A 144 -15.05 -11.30 21.26
N GLN A 145 -14.89 -11.66 19.98
CA GLN A 145 -15.20 -13.01 19.49
C GLN A 145 -13.93 -13.76 19.05
N ARG A 146 -13.19 -13.23 18.08
CA ARG A 146 -11.88 -13.74 17.63
C ARG A 146 -11.91 -15.25 17.31
N TYR A 147 -12.86 -15.69 16.47
CA TYR A 147 -12.94 -17.09 16.03
C TYR A 147 -13.33 -17.21 14.56
N LEU A 148 -13.00 -18.37 13.99
CA LEU A 148 -13.44 -18.85 12.69
C LEU A 148 -14.16 -20.20 12.85
N ARG A 149 -15.29 -20.37 12.15
CA ARG A 149 -15.98 -21.68 12.12
C ARG A 149 -15.60 -22.43 10.84
N LEU A 150 -15.29 -23.72 11.02
CA LEU A 150 -15.03 -24.66 9.92
C LEU A 150 -16.25 -25.60 9.79
N ASP A 151 -17.33 -25.07 9.19
CA ASP A 151 -18.58 -25.83 9.04
C ASP A 151 -18.44 -27.03 8.10
N GLU A 152 -17.42 -27.08 7.26
CA GLU A 152 -17.08 -28.15 6.34
C GLU A 152 -16.28 -29.29 6.98
N GLN A 153 -15.75 -29.07 8.16
CA GLN A 153 -14.97 -30.08 8.88
C GLN A 153 -15.90 -30.96 9.73
N ASP A 154 -15.67 -32.26 9.72
CA ASP A 154 -16.38 -33.19 10.61
C ASP A 154 -16.19 -32.75 12.08
N GLY A 155 -17.33 -32.54 12.78
CA GLY A 155 -17.35 -32.04 14.14
C GLY A 155 -17.45 -30.51 14.27
N GLN A 156 -17.59 -29.77 13.19
CA GLN A 156 -17.80 -28.31 13.17
C GLN A 156 -16.83 -27.55 14.06
N ALA A 157 -15.54 -27.69 13.78
CA ALA A 157 -14.49 -27.09 14.61
C ALA A 157 -14.59 -25.55 14.62
N THR A 158 -14.52 -24.99 15.81
CA THR A 158 -14.32 -23.55 16.01
C THR A 158 -12.85 -23.29 16.29
N ILE A 159 -12.23 -22.49 15.43
CA ILE A 159 -10.82 -22.13 15.53
C ILE A 159 -10.73 -20.72 16.14
N ASN A 160 -10.12 -20.62 17.31
CA ASN A 160 -9.87 -19.35 17.97
C ASN A 160 -8.62 -18.67 17.37
N VAL A 161 -8.68 -17.36 17.20
CA VAL A 161 -7.52 -16.56 16.83
C VAL A 161 -6.54 -16.54 18.00
N ALA A 162 -5.29 -16.92 17.74
CA ALA A 162 -4.25 -17.00 18.76
C ALA A 162 -3.94 -15.62 19.38
N GLU A 163 -3.36 -15.67 20.59
CA GLU A 163 -2.98 -14.46 21.31
C GLU A 163 -1.95 -13.64 20.53
N GLY A 164 -2.07 -12.31 20.60
CA GLY A 164 -1.15 -11.38 19.96
C GLY A 164 -1.29 -11.25 18.44
N VAL A 165 -2.18 -12.00 17.79
CA VAL A 165 -2.43 -11.86 16.34
C VAL A 165 -2.94 -10.46 16.03
N CYS A 166 -2.29 -9.80 15.06
CA CYS A 166 -2.65 -8.49 14.55
C CYS A 166 -3.05 -8.61 13.07
N PHE A 167 -4.21 -8.05 12.70
CA PHE A 167 -4.60 -7.92 11.31
C PHE A 167 -4.26 -6.53 10.80
N VAL A 168 -3.54 -6.47 9.68
CA VAL A 168 -3.20 -5.23 8.99
C VAL A 168 -3.85 -5.30 7.60
N SER A 169 -4.83 -4.44 7.36
CA SER A 169 -5.51 -4.38 6.08
C SER A 169 -5.10 -3.14 5.29
N THR A 170 -5.12 -3.23 3.97
CA THR A 170 -5.00 -2.08 3.08
C THR A 170 -6.28 -1.88 2.30
N ALA A 171 -6.62 -0.63 2.07
CA ALA A 171 -7.78 -0.23 1.29
C ALA A 171 -7.46 0.99 0.45
N ASN A 172 -7.85 0.98 -0.82
CA ASN A 172 -7.86 2.17 -1.64
C ASN A 172 -9.21 2.87 -1.43
N ILE A 173 -9.19 4.13 -1.02
CA ILE A 173 -10.37 4.96 -0.84
C ILE A 173 -10.23 6.16 -1.74
N GLY A 174 -11.26 6.44 -2.53
CA GLY A 174 -11.34 7.56 -3.47
C GLY A 174 -12.35 7.24 -4.57
N ASN A 175 -12.98 8.28 -5.11
CA ASN A 175 -13.97 8.13 -6.17
C ASN A 175 -13.35 7.64 -7.51
N GLU A 176 -12.03 7.76 -7.65
CA GLU A 176 -11.26 7.30 -8.81
C GLU A 176 -11.12 5.76 -8.89
N TYR A 177 -11.45 5.03 -7.80
CA TYR A 177 -11.32 3.57 -7.78
C TYR A 177 -12.63 2.86 -8.12
N THR A 178 -12.91 2.70 -9.40
CA THR A 178 -14.16 2.07 -9.92
C THR A 178 -14.33 0.61 -9.51
N ALA A 179 -13.26 -0.09 -9.19
CA ALA A 179 -13.28 -1.50 -8.77
C ALA A 179 -13.35 -1.70 -7.25
N THR A 180 -13.39 -0.62 -6.45
CA THR A 180 -13.51 -0.72 -4.99
C THR A 180 -14.97 -0.72 -4.58
N ARG A 181 -15.30 -1.58 -3.62
CA ARG A 181 -16.62 -1.63 -2.99
C ARG A 181 -16.60 -0.79 -1.72
N GLN A 182 -17.71 -0.15 -1.44
CA GLN A 182 -17.90 0.49 -0.16
C GLN A 182 -17.96 -0.58 0.93
N LEU A 183 -17.02 -0.51 1.88
CA LEU A 183 -16.99 -1.43 3.01
C LEU A 183 -18.17 -1.17 3.94
N ASP A 184 -18.74 -2.25 4.47
CA ASP A 184 -19.75 -2.18 5.50
C ASP A 184 -19.18 -1.45 6.73
N LYS A 185 -19.99 -0.57 7.32
CA LYS A 185 -19.65 0.15 8.54
C LYS A 185 -19.31 -0.79 9.69
N ALA A 186 -20.00 -1.92 9.80
CA ALA A 186 -19.72 -2.93 10.82
C ALA A 186 -18.33 -3.56 10.65
N LEU A 187 -17.86 -3.74 9.39
CA LEU A 187 -16.51 -4.22 9.13
C LEU A 187 -15.48 -3.13 9.48
N LEU A 188 -15.73 -1.88 9.12
CA LEU A 188 -14.85 -0.74 9.43
C LEU A 188 -14.66 -0.55 10.93
N ASP A 189 -15.70 -0.72 11.73
CA ASP A 189 -15.66 -0.58 13.20
C ASP A 189 -14.71 -1.61 13.87
N ARG A 190 -14.31 -2.66 13.16
CA ARG A 190 -13.36 -3.66 13.65
C ARG A 190 -11.90 -3.29 13.45
N PHE A 191 -11.65 -2.18 12.76
CA PHE A 191 -10.33 -1.66 12.48
C PHE A 191 -10.13 -0.28 13.09
N VAL A 192 -8.89 0.03 13.41
CA VAL A 192 -8.47 1.41 13.55
C VAL A 192 -7.92 1.86 12.20
N ILE A 193 -8.48 2.95 11.70
CA ILE A 193 -8.15 3.47 10.37
C ILE A 193 -6.94 4.40 10.50
N ILE A 194 -5.93 4.16 9.67
CA ILE A 194 -4.77 5.03 9.49
C ILE A 194 -4.77 5.52 8.05
N GLU A 195 -5.00 6.80 7.88
CA GLU A 195 -4.95 7.43 6.57
C GLU A 195 -3.51 7.69 6.15
N MET A 196 -3.17 7.25 4.94
CA MET A 196 -1.88 7.46 4.30
C MET A 196 -2.06 8.43 3.14
N ASP A 197 -1.29 9.51 3.14
CA ASP A 197 -1.31 10.50 2.07
C ASP A 197 -0.21 10.26 1.05
N THR A 198 -0.34 10.93 -0.10
CA THR A 198 0.78 11.07 -1.04
C THR A 198 1.89 11.91 -0.40
N LEU A 199 3.13 11.66 -0.79
CA LEU A 199 4.28 12.41 -0.29
C LEU A 199 4.25 13.86 -0.78
N SER A 200 4.76 14.79 0.04
CA SER A 200 5.07 16.14 -0.41
C SER A 200 6.27 16.10 -1.37
N ASP A 201 6.49 17.19 -2.10
CA ASP A 201 7.63 17.32 -3.01
C ASP A 201 8.97 17.08 -2.28
N GLU A 202 9.14 17.66 -1.08
CA GLU A 202 10.37 17.52 -0.29
C GLU A 202 10.52 16.09 0.25
N GLN A 203 9.45 15.47 0.70
CA GLN A 203 9.47 14.09 1.19
C GLN A 203 9.83 13.11 0.09
N GLU A 204 9.27 13.29 -1.11
CA GLU A 204 9.54 12.43 -2.25
C GLU A 204 10.96 12.63 -2.78
N HIS A 205 11.42 13.88 -2.91
CA HIS A 205 12.80 14.16 -3.24
C HIS A 205 13.78 13.52 -2.24
N GLY A 206 13.50 13.60 -0.93
CA GLY A 206 14.32 12.95 0.10
C GLY A 206 14.35 11.43 -0.04
N LEU A 207 13.20 10.80 -0.36
CA LEU A 207 13.11 9.37 -0.63
C LEU A 207 13.93 8.97 -1.86
N LEU A 208 13.76 9.67 -2.98
CA LEU A 208 14.47 9.40 -4.22
C LEU A 208 15.98 9.58 -4.06
N SER A 209 16.43 10.64 -3.35
CA SER A 209 17.84 10.88 -3.05
C SER A 209 18.46 9.78 -2.16
N TYR A 210 17.68 9.23 -1.24
CA TYR A 210 18.12 8.10 -0.44
C TYR A 210 18.26 6.81 -1.27
N MET A 211 17.29 6.54 -2.16
CA MET A 211 17.28 5.32 -2.98
C MET A 211 18.31 5.36 -4.12
N PHE A 212 18.54 6.54 -4.70
CA PHE A 212 19.41 6.75 -5.86
C PHE A 212 20.48 7.82 -5.61
N PRO A 213 21.42 7.59 -4.68
CA PRO A 213 22.37 8.60 -4.25
C PRO A 213 23.40 9.01 -5.32
N SER A 214 23.52 8.25 -6.40
CA SER A 214 24.42 8.56 -7.53
C SER A 214 23.75 9.37 -8.65
N VAL A 215 22.42 9.54 -8.60
CA VAL A 215 21.70 10.42 -9.52
C VAL A 215 21.80 11.86 -9.03
N GLU A 216 21.98 12.80 -9.93
CA GLU A 216 22.07 14.22 -9.59
C GLU A 216 20.82 14.67 -8.85
N SER A 217 21.01 15.34 -7.68
CA SER A 217 19.90 15.73 -6.80
C SER A 217 18.90 16.65 -7.48
N GLU A 218 19.35 17.49 -8.41
CA GLU A 218 18.47 18.39 -9.17
C GLU A 218 17.54 17.60 -10.11
N MET A 219 18.03 16.56 -10.74
CA MET A 219 17.21 15.67 -11.59
C MET A 219 16.14 14.97 -10.75
N LEU A 220 16.50 14.45 -9.57
CA LEU A 220 15.53 13.84 -8.64
C LEU A 220 14.50 14.86 -8.12
N LYS A 221 14.92 16.13 -7.93
CA LYS A 221 14.01 17.21 -7.57
C LYS A 221 13.00 17.51 -8.68
N LYS A 222 13.44 17.53 -9.94
CA LYS A 222 12.54 17.67 -11.09
C LYS A 222 11.47 16.55 -11.09
N VAL A 223 11.86 15.29 -10.85
CA VAL A 223 10.93 14.15 -10.78
C VAL A 223 9.89 14.33 -9.68
N SER A 224 10.33 14.68 -8.46
CA SER A 224 9.41 14.88 -7.34
C SER A 224 8.44 16.04 -7.58
N SER A 225 8.93 17.14 -8.19
CA SER A 225 8.09 18.30 -8.51
C SER A 225 7.06 18.00 -9.62
N ILE A 226 7.42 17.23 -10.65
CA ILE A 226 6.47 16.74 -11.67
C ILE A 226 5.37 15.91 -11.00
N ALA A 227 5.74 14.97 -10.14
CA ALA A 227 4.77 14.15 -9.41
C ALA A 227 3.85 14.99 -8.52
N PHE A 228 4.41 15.93 -7.77
CA PHE A 228 3.65 16.83 -6.92
C PHE A 228 2.65 17.68 -7.72
N LEU A 229 3.08 18.28 -8.85
CA LEU A 229 2.19 19.11 -9.69
C LEU A 229 1.04 18.29 -10.31
N THR A 230 1.32 17.09 -10.81
CA THR A 230 0.25 16.22 -11.34
C THR A 230 -0.76 15.83 -10.26
N ARG A 231 -0.31 15.54 -9.03
CA ARG A 231 -1.20 15.25 -7.89
C ARG A 231 -2.00 16.47 -7.45
N SER A 232 -1.40 17.65 -7.49
CA SER A 232 -2.09 18.90 -7.17
C SER A 232 -3.18 19.22 -8.19
N GLU A 233 -2.89 19.03 -9.48
CA GLU A 233 -3.87 19.22 -10.55
C GLU A 233 -5.04 18.23 -10.46
N SER A 234 -4.77 16.95 -10.18
CA SER A 234 -5.84 15.95 -10.05
C SER A 234 -6.78 16.19 -8.85
N LYS A 235 -6.36 17.01 -7.89
CA LYS A 235 -7.15 17.40 -6.71
C LYS A 235 -7.76 18.80 -6.81
N ALA A 236 -7.55 19.51 -7.94
CA ALA A 236 -8.11 20.83 -8.16
C ALA A 236 -9.64 20.79 -8.32
N ASP A 237 -10.32 21.91 -8.11
CA ASP A 237 -11.79 22.00 -8.26
C ASP A 237 -12.26 21.65 -9.69
N ASN A 238 -11.43 21.93 -10.71
CA ASN A 238 -11.64 21.59 -12.12
C ASN A 238 -10.41 20.83 -12.65
N PRO A 239 -10.27 19.54 -12.31
CA PRO A 239 -9.07 18.79 -12.68
C PRO A 239 -9.03 18.52 -14.17
N ARG A 240 -7.85 18.74 -14.79
CA ARG A 240 -7.60 18.42 -16.21
C ARG A 240 -7.05 17.00 -16.40
N ILE A 241 -6.73 16.33 -15.31
CA ILE A 241 -6.29 14.93 -15.29
C ILE A 241 -7.01 14.20 -14.17
N ALA A 242 -7.40 12.95 -14.40
CA ALA A 242 -8.14 12.15 -13.45
C ALA A 242 -7.28 11.71 -12.24
N SER A 243 -5.99 11.50 -12.44
CA SER A 243 -5.08 11.05 -11.38
C SER A 243 -3.68 11.62 -11.55
N GLY A 244 -3.00 11.87 -10.42
CA GLY A 244 -1.59 12.27 -10.42
C GLY A 244 -0.65 11.06 -10.43
N ILE A 245 0.62 11.30 -10.76
CA ILE A 245 1.68 10.28 -10.77
C ILE A 245 1.89 9.73 -9.35
N SER A 246 1.94 8.41 -9.23
CA SER A 246 2.19 7.74 -7.95
C SER A 246 3.67 7.80 -7.57
N THR A 247 4.00 7.68 -6.27
CA THR A 247 5.39 7.55 -5.81
C THR A 247 6.10 6.33 -6.42
N ARG A 248 5.37 5.27 -6.76
CA ARG A 248 5.93 4.12 -7.48
C ARG A 248 6.44 4.51 -8.86
N THR A 249 5.69 5.34 -9.59
CA THR A 249 6.12 5.87 -10.89
C THR A 249 7.34 6.78 -10.74
N SER A 250 7.40 7.62 -9.71
CA SER A 250 8.57 8.47 -9.44
C SER A 250 9.84 7.65 -9.16
N VAL A 251 9.71 6.56 -8.40
CA VAL A 251 10.82 5.62 -8.14
C VAL A 251 11.28 4.95 -9.42
N GLU A 252 10.36 4.56 -10.31
CA GLU A 252 10.69 3.99 -11.61
C GLU A 252 11.44 4.99 -12.50
N ILE A 253 10.98 6.23 -12.56
CA ILE A 253 11.67 7.31 -13.29
C ILE A 253 13.09 7.51 -12.75
N ALA A 254 13.25 7.58 -11.43
CA ALA A 254 14.57 7.71 -10.81
C ALA A 254 15.49 6.52 -11.11
N GLY A 255 14.92 5.30 -11.22
CA GLY A 255 15.64 4.11 -11.67
C GLY A 255 16.13 4.22 -13.12
N LEU A 256 15.28 4.72 -14.02
CA LEU A 256 15.66 4.98 -15.41
C LEU A 256 16.77 6.04 -15.51
N LEU A 257 16.69 7.12 -14.73
CA LEU A 257 17.75 8.14 -14.65
C LEU A 257 19.07 7.53 -14.13
N PHE A 258 19.00 6.63 -13.16
CA PHE A 258 20.17 5.90 -12.66
C PHE A 258 20.80 5.04 -13.74
N ASP A 259 20.00 4.46 -14.64
CA ASP A 259 20.44 3.65 -15.77
C ASP A 259 20.86 4.50 -17.00
N GLY A 260 20.86 5.83 -16.89
CA GLY A 260 21.36 6.76 -17.90
C GLY A 260 20.32 7.26 -18.90
N PHE A 261 19.03 6.99 -18.69
CA PHE A 261 17.96 7.59 -19.49
C PHE A 261 17.75 9.06 -19.12
N THR A 262 17.28 9.84 -20.07
CA THR A 262 16.88 11.22 -19.84
C THR A 262 15.47 11.29 -19.19
N ILE A 263 15.14 12.41 -18.56
CA ILE A 263 13.77 12.62 -18.03
C ILE A 263 12.72 12.49 -19.13
N GLN A 264 13.01 12.96 -20.35
CA GLN A 264 12.10 12.87 -21.48
C GLN A 264 11.82 11.41 -21.86
N GLU A 265 12.87 10.61 -22.04
CA GLU A 265 12.73 9.18 -22.35
C GLU A 265 11.97 8.43 -21.24
N ALA A 266 12.30 8.73 -19.98
CA ALA A 266 11.59 8.16 -18.85
C ALA A 266 10.12 8.56 -18.82
N ALA A 267 9.79 9.81 -19.15
CA ALA A 267 8.42 10.29 -19.22
C ALA A 267 7.62 9.65 -20.37
N ASP A 268 8.26 9.48 -21.54
CA ASP A 268 7.65 8.83 -22.70
C ASP A 268 7.21 7.39 -22.39
N ILE A 269 7.99 6.68 -21.57
CA ILE A 269 7.74 5.27 -21.23
C ILE A 269 6.83 5.13 -20.00
N THR A 270 7.03 5.96 -18.95
CA THR A 270 6.40 5.72 -17.66
C THR A 270 5.25 6.66 -17.34
N ILE A 271 5.27 7.90 -17.86
CA ILE A 271 4.26 8.90 -17.52
C ILE A 271 3.16 8.96 -18.57
N TYR A 272 3.51 9.28 -19.80
CA TYR A 272 2.50 9.61 -20.83
C TYR A 272 1.55 8.46 -21.17
N PRO A 273 1.95 7.19 -21.14
CA PRO A 273 1.03 6.08 -21.39
C PRO A 273 -0.08 5.92 -20.34
N GLN A 274 0.08 6.53 -19.14
CA GLN A 274 -0.91 6.46 -18.08
C GLN A 274 -2.11 7.39 -18.31
N TYR A 275 -2.01 8.33 -19.27
CA TYR A 275 -3.01 9.35 -19.54
C TYR A 275 -3.65 9.20 -20.92
N ASP A 276 -4.95 9.49 -20.97
CA ASP A 276 -5.71 9.44 -22.20
C ASP A 276 -5.21 10.49 -23.21
N ASN A 277 -5.20 10.10 -24.49
CA ASN A 277 -4.81 10.96 -25.60
C ASN A 277 -6.05 11.47 -26.40
N ASP A 278 -7.25 11.07 -26.01
CA ASP A 278 -8.46 11.54 -26.65
C ASP A 278 -8.68 13.03 -26.35
N GLY A 279 -9.01 13.81 -27.38
CA GLY A 279 -9.15 15.28 -27.29
C GLY A 279 -7.98 16.07 -27.87
N GLY A 280 -6.92 15.42 -28.36
CA GLY A 280 -5.81 16.10 -29.07
C GLY A 280 -5.07 17.10 -28.17
N ALA A 281 -5.13 18.39 -28.51
CA ALA A 281 -4.46 19.46 -27.74
C ALA A 281 -4.98 19.61 -26.31
N ASP A 282 -6.25 19.28 -26.07
CA ASP A 282 -6.91 19.37 -24.76
C ASP A 282 -6.91 18.04 -23.99
N SER A 283 -6.19 17.01 -24.48
CA SER A 283 -6.11 15.70 -23.82
C SER A 283 -5.33 15.78 -22.51
N GLU A 284 -5.64 14.85 -21.58
CA GLU A 284 -4.88 14.68 -20.33
C GLU A 284 -3.37 14.52 -20.60
N ARG A 285 -3.03 13.71 -21.61
CA ARG A 285 -1.64 13.44 -22.00
C ARG A 285 -0.92 14.69 -22.46
N THR A 286 -1.58 15.54 -23.28
CA THR A 286 -1.00 16.80 -23.74
C THR A 286 -0.75 17.73 -22.57
N PHE A 287 -1.68 17.82 -21.64
CA PHE A 287 -1.50 18.63 -20.44
C PHE A 287 -0.34 18.15 -19.56
N VAL A 288 -0.22 16.83 -19.35
CA VAL A 288 0.90 16.26 -18.58
C VAL A 288 2.23 16.47 -19.28
N LYS A 289 2.29 16.41 -20.63
CA LYS A 289 3.48 16.80 -21.41
C LYS A 289 3.90 18.24 -21.11
N GLN A 290 2.96 19.17 -21.03
CA GLN A 290 3.26 20.57 -20.68
C GLN A 290 3.83 20.70 -19.26
N ILE A 291 3.35 19.90 -18.30
CA ILE A 291 3.94 19.88 -16.95
C ILE A 291 5.38 19.41 -17.01
N VAL A 292 5.66 18.30 -17.69
CA VAL A 292 7.02 17.73 -17.79
C VAL A 292 7.95 18.73 -18.47
N GLN A 293 7.52 19.34 -19.58
CA GLN A 293 8.32 20.33 -20.34
C GLN A 293 8.79 21.50 -19.48
N LYS A 294 8.00 21.99 -18.53
CA LYS A 294 8.41 23.07 -17.62
C LYS A 294 9.70 22.76 -16.82
N PHE A 295 10.04 21.49 -16.67
CA PHE A 295 11.24 21.05 -15.97
C PHE A 295 12.37 20.62 -16.90
N MET A 296 12.13 20.64 -18.22
CA MET A 296 13.14 20.29 -19.23
C MET A 296 13.91 21.52 -19.68
N ASP A 297 13.25 22.68 -19.71
CA ASP A 297 13.82 23.93 -20.20
C ASP A 297 14.74 24.58 -19.15
N ASP A 298 15.99 24.14 -19.08
CA ASP A 298 17.08 24.95 -18.54
C ASP A 298 17.52 25.95 -19.62
N GLY A 299 16.76 27.07 -19.77
CA GLY A 299 17.30 28.29 -20.36
C GLY A 299 17.11 28.57 -21.85
N SER A 300 16.06 28.09 -22.49
CA SER A 300 15.63 28.65 -23.79
C SER A 300 14.10 28.80 -23.86
N SER A 301 13.62 29.81 -23.18
CA SER A 301 12.20 30.21 -23.21
C SER A 301 11.94 31.19 -24.36
N ASP A 302 12.25 30.86 -25.63
CA ASP A 302 11.96 31.82 -26.70
C ASP A 302 11.38 31.26 -27.99
N ASP A 303 11.15 29.96 -28.18
CA ASP A 303 10.77 29.48 -29.54
C ASP A 303 9.49 28.62 -29.64
N LEU A 304 8.59 28.59 -28.66
CA LEU A 304 7.36 27.79 -28.77
C LEU A 304 6.08 28.52 -29.16
N PHE A 305 6.15 29.83 -29.45
CA PHE A 305 4.98 30.62 -29.84
C PHE A 305 5.13 31.41 -31.15
N ASP A 306 6.20 31.28 -31.88
CA ASP A 306 6.29 31.82 -33.23
C ASP A 306 5.70 30.85 -34.27
N VAL A 307 4.38 30.75 -34.29
CA VAL A 307 3.68 30.35 -35.50
C VAL A 307 3.69 31.61 -36.41
N GLU A 308 4.71 31.73 -37.25
CA GLU A 308 4.72 32.69 -38.32
C GLU A 308 3.46 32.51 -39.21
N ASP A 309 2.57 33.49 -39.13
CA ASP A 309 1.68 33.83 -40.19
C ASP A 309 2.53 34.11 -41.45
N LYS A 310 2.57 33.17 -42.36
CA LYS A 310 3.01 33.39 -43.74
C LYS A 310 1.82 33.15 -44.67
N SER A 311 1.19 34.27 -45.01
CA SER A 311 0.46 34.61 -46.26
C SER A 311 0.30 33.52 -47.31
#